data_1d6edc044ad24a6ab25024be620bdcae
#
_entry.id   1d6edc044ad24a6ab25024be620bdcae
#
_cell.length_a   1.000
_cell.length_b   1.000
_cell.length_c   1.000
_cell.angle_alpha   90.00
_cell.angle_beta   90.00
_cell.angle_gamma   90.00
#
_symmetry.space_group_name_H-M   'P 1'
#
loop_
_entity.id
_entity.type
_entity.pdbx_description
1 polymer ?
#
loop_
_entity_poly.entity_id
_entity_poly.type
_entity_poly.pdbx_seq_one_letter_code
_entity_poly.pdbx_strand_id
1 'polypeptide(L)'
;MKRSFLLVAILLSLTVPALVRTQEQQSAPTVSGPGLSQASSSSVDGQGIRNYLLGPGDVIDVRVFGQPDLSAMVEIDSDGNVSSLPFLESPIPAKCRTEKALQKDIAEAYGKYIKNPQVSVRISERKSRQPATVFGAVRQPTRVLMQRKVRLNELIASSGGFTERASGTIQILHTEPVMCPQPGEEAEAAPIDGTRIPLQIVKISELRAGLTQANPVIRPGDILQVTEAEPVYVTGSVYSPQGIFLRDQLTLSRALAMVGGVRREAKVSAVKIYRQKPGAQDQETIVVDYGAIKKNKQPDIFLQAFDVIEVPEAGMFSPGRIGQTLIGAASGGLGNMFSTGGASLTNKVIY
;
A
#
# COMPACT_ATOMS: atom_id res chain seq x y z
N MET A 1 -22.97 16.92 87.93
CA MET A 1 -23.83 15.74 88.09
C MET A 1 -23.44 14.80 86.93
N LYS A 2 -22.57 13.85 87.22
CA LYS A 2 -22.77 12.39 87.31
C LYS A 2 -23.52 11.77 86.14
N ARG A 3 -22.83 10.94 85.33
CA ARG A 3 -22.77 9.47 85.19
C ARG A 3 -22.16 9.10 83.85
N SER A 4 -20.96 8.56 83.71
CA SER A 4 -20.57 7.14 83.81
C SER A 4 -21.54 6.15 83.18
N PHE A 5 -21.08 5.46 82.08
CA PHE A 5 -21.33 4.06 81.74
C PHE A 5 -20.41 3.66 80.59
N LEU A 6 -19.40 2.95 80.92
CA LEU A 6 -19.16 1.49 80.80
C LEU A 6 -18.99 0.95 79.36
N LEU A 7 -17.75 0.53 79.13
CA LEU A 7 -17.23 -0.35 78.10
C LEU A 7 -17.98 -1.69 78.02
N VAL A 8 -18.29 -2.13 76.79
CA VAL A 8 -18.40 -3.57 76.51
C VAL A 8 -17.63 -3.83 75.18
N ALA A 9 -16.51 -4.49 75.35
CA ALA A 9 -15.75 -5.06 74.25
C ALA A 9 -16.39 -6.37 73.81
N ILE A 10 -16.82 -6.46 72.57
CA ILE A 10 -17.16 -7.73 71.93
C ILE A 10 -16.11 -8.01 70.85
N LEU A 11 -15.24 -8.96 71.23
CA LEU A 11 -14.35 -9.63 70.25
C LEU A 11 -15.20 -10.53 69.34
N LEU A 12 -15.34 -10.16 68.07
CA LEU A 12 -15.87 -11.05 67.05
C LEU A 12 -14.71 -11.48 66.14
N SER A 13 -14.21 -12.67 66.38
CA SER A 13 -13.23 -13.36 65.59
C SER A 13 -13.87 -13.77 64.27
N LEU A 14 -13.61 -13.02 63.16
CA LEU A 14 -13.91 -13.45 61.77
C LEU A 14 -12.72 -14.20 61.23
N THR A 15 -12.85 -15.50 61.10
CA THR A 15 -11.98 -16.38 60.33
C THR A 15 -12.18 -16.10 58.85
N VAL A 16 -11.18 -15.52 58.21
CA VAL A 16 -11.12 -15.34 56.76
C VAL A 16 -10.49 -16.61 56.15
N PRO A 17 -11.15 -17.33 55.21
CA PRO A 17 -10.52 -18.43 54.52
C PRO A 17 -9.48 -17.86 53.54
N ALA A 18 -8.25 -18.36 53.63
CA ALA A 18 -7.14 -18.07 52.72
C ALA A 18 -7.48 -18.62 51.34
N LEU A 19 -7.84 -17.73 50.41
CA LEU A 19 -7.84 -17.99 48.96
C LEU A 19 -6.41 -18.12 48.50
N VAL A 20 -5.99 -19.36 48.27
CA VAL A 20 -4.74 -19.69 47.57
C VAL A 20 -4.86 -19.13 46.16
N ARG A 21 -4.26 -17.96 45.90
CA ARG A 21 -4.00 -17.46 44.56
C ARG A 21 -2.82 -18.25 43.97
N THR A 22 -3.12 -19.18 43.11
CA THR A 22 -2.13 -19.74 42.16
C THR A 22 -1.59 -18.57 41.36
N GLN A 23 -0.33 -18.19 41.60
CA GLN A 23 0.42 -17.28 40.74
C GLN A 23 0.68 -18.04 39.45
N GLU A 24 -0.07 -17.72 38.42
CA GLU A 24 0.29 -18.01 37.03
C GLU A 24 1.56 -17.24 36.73
N GLN A 25 2.64 -17.98 36.56
CA GLN A 25 3.97 -17.50 36.26
C GLN A 25 3.93 -16.92 34.85
N GLN A 26 3.71 -15.60 34.76
CA GLN A 26 3.85 -14.85 33.52
C GLN A 26 5.29 -14.90 33.10
N SER A 27 5.60 -15.81 32.17
CA SER A 27 6.87 -15.83 31.43
C SER A 27 7.02 -14.51 30.68
N ALA A 28 8.10 -13.79 30.95
CA ALA A 28 8.50 -12.57 30.29
C ALA A 28 8.53 -12.77 28.76
N PRO A 29 8.09 -11.79 27.97
CA PRO A 29 8.21 -11.87 26.52
C PRO A 29 9.70 -11.80 26.18
N THR A 30 10.21 -12.88 25.62
CA THR A 30 11.53 -12.91 24.95
C THR A 30 11.44 -11.96 23.78
N VAL A 31 12.19 -10.86 23.82
CA VAL A 31 12.38 -9.96 22.68
C VAL A 31 13.20 -10.70 21.66
N SER A 32 12.54 -11.39 20.74
CA SER A 32 13.14 -11.88 19.51
C SER A 32 13.26 -10.68 18.57
N GLY A 33 14.49 -10.44 18.09
CA GLY A 33 14.78 -9.41 17.09
C GLY A 33 13.94 -9.56 15.81
N PRO A 34 14.06 -8.64 14.82
CA PRO A 34 13.23 -8.64 13.63
C PRO A 34 13.53 -9.88 12.77
N GLY A 35 12.97 -10.99 13.17
CA GLY A 35 12.82 -12.17 12.33
C GLY A 35 11.84 -11.83 11.23
N LEU A 36 12.27 -12.05 9.99
CA LEU A 36 11.41 -12.07 8.81
C LEU A 36 10.09 -12.74 9.18
N SER A 37 9.00 -11.98 9.21
CA SER A 37 7.67 -12.49 9.42
C SER A 37 7.44 -13.61 8.43
N GLN A 38 7.43 -14.85 8.91
CA GLN A 38 6.93 -15.96 8.13
C GLN A 38 5.51 -15.58 7.74
N ALA A 39 5.30 -15.43 6.43
CA ALA A 39 3.98 -15.20 5.88
C ALA A 39 3.08 -16.29 6.43
N SER A 40 2.17 -15.92 7.33
CA SER A 40 1.13 -16.81 7.80
C SER A 40 0.34 -17.26 6.57
N SER A 41 0.53 -18.51 6.17
CA SER A 41 -0.29 -19.14 5.15
C SER A 41 -1.74 -19.03 5.60
N SER A 42 -2.49 -18.14 4.97
CA SER A 42 -3.91 -18.00 5.26
C SER A 42 -4.59 -19.34 4.93
N SER A 43 -5.47 -19.79 5.80
CA SER A 43 -6.22 -21.05 5.69
C SER A 43 -7.07 -21.18 4.41
N VAL A 44 -7.14 -20.12 3.59
CA VAL A 44 -7.76 -20.12 2.26
C VAL A 44 -6.96 -20.94 1.25
N ASP A 45 -5.65 -21.14 1.48
CA ASP A 45 -4.78 -21.92 0.59
C ASP A 45 -4.96 -23.43 0.74
N GLY A 46 -5.71 -23.91 1.74
CA GLY A 46 -6.03 -25.33 1.96
C GLY A 46 -7.12 -25.90 1.03
N GLN A 47 -7.88 -25.07 0.31
CA GLN A 47 -8.82 -25.54 -0.70
C GLN A 47 -8.05 -25.86 -1.98
N GLY A 48 -7.69 -27.13 -2.12
CA GLY A 48 -6.85 -27.71 -3.16
C GLY A 48 -6.90 -26.99 -4.49
N ILE A 49 -5.75 -26.51 -4.93
CA ILE A 49 -5.55 -25.88 -6.21
C ILE A 49 -5.85 -26.93 -7.29
N ARG A 50 -7.05 -26.88 -7.83
CA ARG A 50 -7.42 -27.72 -8.96
C ARG A 50 -6.60 -27.24 -10.17
N ASN A 51 -5.89 -28.17 -10.82
CA ASN A 51 -5.09 -27.93 -12.03
C ASN A 51 -3.80 -27.10 -11.82
N TYR A 52 -3.05 -27.39 -10.76
CA TYR A 52 -1.69 -26.88 -10.66
C TYR A 52 -0.84 -27.43 -11.82
N LEU A 53 -0.14 -26.54 -12.51
CA LEU A 53 0.81 -26.90 -13.56
C LEU A 53 2.22 -26.89 -12.96
N LEU A 54 2.88 -28.03 -13.06
CA LEU A 54 4.23 -28.24 -12.57
C LEU A 54 5.24 -27.32 -13.28
N GLY A 55 6.28 -26.95 -12.57
CA GLY A 55 7.38 -26.14 -13.12
C GLY A 55 8.72 -26.47 -12.47
N PRO A 56 9.81 -25.90 -13.00
CA PRO A 56 11.16 -26.09 -12.46
C PRO A 56 11.23 -25.73 -10.98
N GLY A 57 11.94 -26.55 -10.20
CA GLY A 57 12.10 -26.38 -8.75
C GLY A 57 10.98 -26.99 -7.90
N ASP A 58 9.85 -27.44 -8.49
CA ASP A 58 8.84 -28.17 -7.73
C ASP A 58 9.37 -29.52 -7.30
N VAL A 59 9.03 -29.95 -6.06
CA VAL A 59 9.41 -31.25 -5.52
C VAL A 59 8.18 -32.17 -5.53
N ILE A 60 8.32 -33.33 -6.13
CA ILE A 60 7.28 -34.35 -6.22
C ILE A 60 7.68 -35.63 -5.49
N ASP A 61 6.73 -36.27 -4.85
CA ASP A 61 6.85 -37.59 -4.24
C ASP A 61 6.22 -38.60 -5.21
N VAL A 62 7.06 -39.41 -5.81
CA VAL A 62 6.67 -40.50 -6.75
C VAL A 62 6.70 -41.80 -6.01
N ARG A 63 5.59 -42.50 -5.94
CA ARG A 63 5.46 -43.83 -5.31
C ARG A 63 4.97 -44.86 -6.29
N VAL A 64 5.72 -45.94 -6.38
CA VAL A 64 5.35 -47.10 -7.19
C VAL A 64 4.87 -48.20 -6.25
N PHE A 65 3.61 -48.59 -6.35
CA PHE A 65 3.02 -49.55 -5.44
C PHE A 65 3.69 -50.94 -5.60
N GLY A 66 4.08 -51.50 -4.46
CA GLY A 66 4.80 -52.80 -4.42
C GLY A 66 6.27 -52.76 -4.82
N GLN A 67 6.80 -51.56 -5.13
CA GLN A 67 8.20 -51.40 -5.56
C GLN A 67 8.82 -50.15 -4.85
N PRO A 68 9.26 -50.31 -3.59
CA PRO A 68 9.82 -49.20 -2.84
C PRO A 68 11.11 -48.65 -3.49
N ASP A 69 11.91 -49.49 -4.13
CA ASP A 69 13.17 -49.14 -4.79
C ASP A 69 13.00 -48.20 -6.01
N LEU A 70 11.79 -48.11 -6.54
CA LEU A 70 11.40 -47.24 -7.66
C LEU A 70 10.70 -45.95 -7.16
N SER A 71 10.46 -45.88 -5.85
CA SER A 71 9.80 -44.73 -5.24
C SER A 71 10.86 -43.72 -4.81
N ALA A 72 10.69 -42.44 -5.19
CA ALA A 72 11.63 -41.38 -4.87
C ALA A 72 10.94 -40.03 -4.74
N MET A 73 11.54 -39.16 -3.92
CA MET A 73 11.24 -37.74 -3.90
C MET A 73 12.23 -37.06 -4.85
N VAL A 74 11.71 -36.39 -5.87
CA VAL A 74 12.52 -35.79 -6.94
C VAL A 74 12.12 -34.35 -7.18
N GLU A 75 13.12 -33.54 -7.54
CA GLU A 75 12.93 -32.15 -7.94
C GLU A 75 12.86 -32.07 -9.47
N ILE A 76 12.00 -31.19 -9.98
CA ILE A 76 11.92 -30.88 -11.41
C ILE A 76 13.10 -29.95 -11.74
N ASP A 77 13.93 -30.37 -12.70
CA ASP A 77 15.12 -29.64 -13.10
C ASP A 77 14.81 -28.30 -13.81
N SER A 78 15.87 -27.52 -14.10
CA SER A 78 15.76 -26.21 -14.76
C SER A 78 15.13 -26.29 -16.15
N ASP A 79 15.28 -27.44 -16.83
CA ASP A 79 14.70 -27.67 -18.16
C ASP A 79 13.22 -28.07 -18.09
N GLY A 80 12.74 -28.32 -16.87
CA GLY A 80 11.36 -28.70 -16.61
C GLY A 80 11.12 -30.21 -16.73
N ASN A 81 12.14 -31.02 -16.56
CA ASN A 81 12.06 -32.46 -16.64
C ASN A 81 12.26 -33.12 -15.26
N VAL A 82 11.81 -34.33 -15.12
CA VAL A 82 12.15 -35.23 -14.01
C VAL A 82 13.24 -36.18 -14.49
N SER A 83 14.47 -35.95 -14.06
CA SER A 83 15.66 -36.67 -14.54
C SER A 83 16.20 -37.69 -13.51
N SER A 84 15.76 -37.61 -12.25
CA SER A 84 16.36 -38.36 -11.12
C SER A 84 15.50 -39.54 -10.66
N LEU A 85 14.63 -40.09 -11.51
CA LEU A 85 13.87 -41.28 -11.15
C LEU A 85 14.72 -42.55 -11.29
N PRO A 86 14.65 -43.48 -10.30
CA PRO A 86 15.40 -44.73 -10.35
C PRO A 86 15.12 -45.55 -11.61
N PHE A 87 16.17 -46.10 -12.19
CA PHE A 87 16.11 -46.98 -13.39
C PHE A 87 15.59 -46.34 -14.68
N LEU A 88 15.27 -45.04 -14.68
CA LEU A 88 14.88 -44.34 -15.91
C LEU A 88 16.06 -43.52 -16.42
N GLU A 89 16.58 -43.86 -17.59
CA GLU A 89 17.67 -43.16 -18.25
C GLU A 89 17.20 -41.89 -19.00
N SER A 90 15.93 -41.90 -19.43
CA SER A 90 15.37 -40.79 -20.21
C SER A 90 14.62 -39.84 -19.31
N PRO A 91 14.88 -38.52 -19.37
CA PRO A 91 14.17 -37.51 -18.62
C PRO A 91 12.68 -37.47 -19.04
N ILE A 92 11.77 -37.29 -18.08
CA ILE A 92 10.33 -37.21 -18.31
C ILE A 92 9.91 -35.73 -18.24
N PRO A 93 9.26 -35.19 -19.31
CA PRO A 93 8.84 -33.79 -19.31
C PRO A 93 7.71 -33.55 -18.28
N ALA A 94 7.95 -32.66 -17.32
CA ALA A 94 7.03 -32.30 -16.24
C ALA A 94 6.49 -30.87 -16.35
N LYS A 95 7.26 -29.97 -16.99
CA LYS A 95 6.88 -28.55 -17.14
C LYS A 95 5.53 -28.41 -17.83
N CYS A 96 4.65 -27.59 -17.25
CA CYS A 96 3.29 -27.33 -17.73
C CYS A 96 2.38 -28.58 -17.76
N ARG A 97 2.77 -29.64 -17.06
CA ARG A 97 1.94 -30.84 -16.85
C ARG A 97 1.17 -30.77 -15.54
N THR A 98 0.02 -31.38 -15.49
CA THR A 98 -0.69 -31.62 -14.23
C THR A 98 -0.13 -32.87 -13.53
N GLU A 99 -0.33 -32.97 -12.21
CA GLU A 99 0.03 -34.16 -11.42
C GLU A 99 -0.44 -35.46 -12.06
N LYS A 100 -1.71 -35.49 -12.55
CA LYS A 100 -2.28 -36.66 -13.21
C LYS A 100 -1.63 -37.00 -14.57
N ALA A 101 -1.29 -35.96 -15.33
CA ALA A 101 -0.64 -36.17 -16.62
C ALA A 101 0.77 -36.75 -16.41
N LEU A 102 1.54 -36.18 -15.47
CA LEU A 102 2.87 -36.69 -15.12
C LEU A 102 2.81 -38.10 -14.55
N GLN A 103 1.80 -38.43 -13.71
CA GLN A 103 1.58 -39.77 -13.21
C GLN A 103 1.43 -40.81 -14.35
N LYS A 104 0.68 -40.44 -15.38
CA LYS A 104 0.48 -41.29 -16.56
C LYS A 104 1.82 -41.49 -17.32
N ASP A 105 2.53 -40.41 -17.58
CA ASP A 105 3.80 -40.44 -18.31
C ASP A 105 4.86 -41.28 -17.55
N ILE A 106 4.94 -41.19 -16.23
CA ILE A 106 5.83 -42.01 -15.39
C ILE A 106 5.40 -43.48 -15.41
N ALA A 107 4.08 -43.74 -15.32
CA ALA A 107 3.58 -45.11 -15.41
C ALA A 107 3.90 -45.76 -16.77
N GLU A 108 3.79 -45.01 -17.85
CA GLU A 108 4.16 -45.50 -19.19
C GLU A 108 5.67 -45.77 -19.28
N ALA A 109 6.51 -44.89 -18.71
CA ALA A 109 7.96 -45.09 -18.68
C ALA A 109 8.36 -46.37 -17.91
N TYR A 110 7.80 -46.57 -16.70
CA TYR A 110 8.03 -47.80 -15.92
C TYR A 110 7.40 -49.05 -16.50
N GLY A 111 6.38 -48.92 -17.38
CA GLY A 111 5.75 -50.04 -18.09
C GLY A 111 6.71 -50.87 -18.93
N LYS A 112 7.88 -50.31 -19.29
CA LYS A 112 8.98 -51.01 -19.96
C LYS A 112 9.69 -52.02 -19.07
N TYR A 113 9.66 -51.75 -17.75
CA TYR A 113 10.40 -52.56 -16.75
C TYR A 113 9.48 -53.44 -15.90
N ILE A 114 8.23 -52.99 -15.68
CA ILE A 114 7.26 -53.68 -14.81
C ILE A 114 5.91 -53.84 -15.52
N LYS A 115 5.27 -54.97 -15.31
CA LYS A 115 3.91 -55.21 -15.81
C LYS A 115 2.90 -54.43 -14.96
N ASN A 116 2.12 -53.53 -15.57
CA ASN A 116 1.06 -52.76 -14.95
C ASN A 116 1.53 -51.92 -13.70
N PRO A 117 2.48 -51.01 -13.83
CA PRO A 117 2.94 -50.20 -12.72
C PRO A 117 1.82 -49.32 -12.18
N GLN A 118 1.56 -49.43 -10.88
CA GLN A 118 0.66 -48.51 -10.17
C GLN A 118 1.47 -47.36 -9.59
N VAL A 119 1.47 -46.22 -10.25
CA VAL A 119 2.23 -45.04 -9.87
C VAL A 119 1.30 -44.03 -9.20
N SER A 120 1.76 -43.43 -8.12
CA SER A 120 1.13 -42.26 -7.49
C SER A 120 2.15 -41.09 -7.47
N VAL A 121 1.73 -39.95 -7.95
CA VAL A 121 2.54 -38.71 -7.92
C VAL A 121 1.82 -37.73 -7.03
N ARG A 122 2.56 -37.11 -6.10
CA ARG A 122 2.06 -36.03 -5.25
C ARG A 122 3.06 -34.88 -5.25
N ILE A 123 2.57 -33.66 -5.28
CA ILE A 123 3.41 -32.48 -5.13
C ILE A 123 3.72 -32.31 -3.63
N SER A 124 5.00 -32.44 -3.26
CA SER A 124 5.47 -32.23 -1.90
C SER A 124 5.72 -30.74 -1.62
N GLU A 125 6.43 -30.07 -2.53
CA GLU A 125 6.74 -28.65 -2.39
C GLU A 125 6.51 -27.93 -3.72
N ARG A 126 5.89 -26.76 -3.63
CA ARG A 126 5.62 -25.87 -4.77
C ARG A 126 6.59 -24.71 -4.75
N LYS A 127 7.69 -24.83 -5.47
CA LYS A 127 8.76 -23.82 -5.54
C LYS A 127 8.85 -23.13 -6.88
N SER A 128 8.19 -23.65 -7.91
CA SER A 128 8.25 -23.12 -9.27
C SER A 128 7.60 -21.74 -9.43
N ARG A 129 6.82 -21.30 -8.45
CA ARG A 129 6.10 -20.03 -8.49
C ARG A 129 6.79 -19.03 -7.59
N GLN A 130 7.46 -18.04 -8.20
CA GLN A 130 8.05 -16.94 -7.46
C GLN A 130 6.97 -16.11 -6.75
N PRO A 131 7.24 -15.60 -5.55
CA PRO A 131 6.30 -14.71 -4.88
C PRO A 131 6.17 -13.38 -5.62
N ALA A 132 4.96 -12.85 -5.70
CA ALA A 132 4.75 -11.46 -6.09
C ALA A 132 5.08 -10.53 -4.92
N THR A 133 5.68 -9.39 -5.22
CA THR A 133 6.10 -8.41 -4.21
C THR A 133 5.25 -7.15 -4.33
N VAL A 134 4.73 -6.65 -3.21
CA VAL A 134 3.97 -5.39 -3.13
C VAL A 134 4.71 -4.42 -2.22
N PHE A 135 4.98 -3.20 -2.69
CA PHE A 135 5.65 -2.15 -1.92
C PHE A 135 5.20 -0.74 -2.32
N GLY A 136 5.77 0.29 -1.67
CA GLY A 136 5.41 1.69 -1.86
C GLY A 136 4.31 2.14 -0.90
N ALA A 137 3.32 2.90 -1.38
CA ALA A 137 2.26 3.50 -0.57
C ALA A 137 1.20 2.48 -0.10
N VAL A 138 1.63 1.34 0.43
CA VAL A 138 0.81 0.32 1.11
C VAL A 138 1.12 0.30 2.59
N ARG A 139 0.17 -0.19 3.41
CA ARG A 139 0.36 -0.22 4.87
C ARG A 139 1.48 -1.16 5.30
N GLN A 140 1.59 -2.31 4.65
CA GLN A 140 2.59 -3.33 4.93
C GLN A 140 3.15 -3.87 3.61
N PRO A 141 4.38 -3.48 3.22
CA PRO A 141 5.05 -4.14 2.12
C PRO A 141 5.14 -5.64 2.38
N THR A 142 4.74 -6.45 1.40
CA THR A 142 4.65 -7.89 1.58
C THR A 142 5.05 -8.67 0.34
N ARG A 143 5.43 -9.94 0.56
CA ARG A 143 5.65 -10.93 -0.48
C ARG A 143 4.56 -11.99 -0.36
N VAL A 144 3.85 -12.25 -1.44
CA VAL A 144 2.74 -13.19 -1.48
C VAL A 144 3.11 -14.38 -2.36
N LEU A 145 3.03 -15.58 -1.80
CA LEU A 145 3.27 -16.82 -2.55
C LEU A 145 2.15 -17.05 -3.56
N MET A 146 2.53 -17.21 -4.82
CA MET A 146 1.62 -17.30 -5.96
C MET A 146 1.21 -18.75 -6.25
N GLN A 147 0.61 -19.44 -5.27
CA GLN A 147 0.20 -20.85 -5.43
C GLN A 147 -1.05 -21.04 -6.29
N ARG A 148 -1.86 -19.98 -6.44
CA ARG A 148 -3.07 -19.93 -7.28
C ARG A 148 -3.11 -18.62 -8.08
N LYS A 149 -4.06 -18.52 -8.99
CA LYS A 149 -4.32 -17.25 -9.69
C LYS A 149 -4.84 -16.21 -8.67
N VAL A 150 -4.08 -15.15 -8.46
CA VAL A 150 -4.37 -14.04 -7.54
C VAL A 150 -4.59 -12.77 -8.34
N ARG A 151 -5.59 -11.98 -7.97
CA ARG A 151 -5.87 -10.71 -8.61
C ARG A 151 -5.25 -9.54 -7.84
N LEU A 152 -5.10 -8.40 -8.50
CA LEU A 152 -4.51 -7.19 -7.94
C LEU A 152 -5.14 -6.78 -6.59
N ASN A 153 -6.48 -6.78 -6.50
CA ASN A 153 -7.18 -6.39 -5.27
C ASN A 153 -6.88 -7.31 -4.08
N GLU A 154 -6.65 -8.61 -4.31
CA GLU A 154 -6.30 -9.56 -3.24
C GLU A 154 -4.89 -9.27 -2.68
N LEU A 155 -3.94 -8.95 -3.57
CA LEU A 155 -2.58 -8.57 -3.17
C LEU A 155 -2.57 -7.26 -2.37
N ILE A 156 -3.34 -6.27 -2.82
CA ILE A 156 -3.48 -5.01 -2.07
C ILE A 156 -4.15 -5.26 -0.71
N ALA A 157 -5.15 -6.14 -0.65
CA ALA A 157 -5.77 -6.52 0.63
C ALA A 157 -4.79 -7.21 1.58
N SER A 158 -3.92 -8.10 1.07
CA SER A 158 -2.91 -8.79 1.87
C SER A 158 -1.83 -7.84 2.42
N SER A 159 -1.57 -6.72 1.73
CA SER A 159 -0.67 -5.65 2.20
C SER A 159 -1.36 -4.62 3.12
N GLY A 160 -2.58 -4.91 3.61
CA GLY A 160 -3.36 -4.04 4.50
C GLY A 160 -3.99 -2.84 3.81
N GLY A 161 -3.97 -2.79 2.47
CA GLY A 161 -4.53 -1.70 1.68
C GLY A 161 -3.57 -0.51 1.49
N PHE A 162 -4.10 0.54 0.88
CA PHE A 162 -3.34 1.75 0.57
C PHE A 162 -3.15 2.64 1.80
N THR A 163 -2.02 3.37 1.82
CA THR A 163 -1.81 4.48 2.77
C THR A 163 -2.49 5.75 2.26
N GLU A 164 -2.53 6.78 3.12
CA GLU A 164 -3.00 8.11 2.74
C GLU A 164 -2.07 8.81 1.74
N ARG A 165 -0.84 8.33 1.61
CA ARG A 165 0.17 8.87 0.69
C ARG A 165 0.07 8.31 -0.72
N ALA A 166 -0.83 7.35 -1.00
CA ALA A 166 -0.96 6.79 -2.34
C ALA A 166 -1.37 7.86 -3.36
N SER A 167 -0.62 7.97 -4.47
CA SER A 167 -0.84 8.97 -5.52
C SER A 167 -2.09 8.72 -6.36
N GLY A 168 -2.61 7.48 -6.36
CA GLY A 168 -3.76 7.09 -7.18
C GLY A 168 -3.41 6.09 -8.28
N THR A 169 -2.13 5.72 -8.46
CA THR A 169 -1.69 4.76 -9.47
C THR A 169 -0.91 3.59 -8.87
N ILE A 170 -1.04 2.44 -9.51
CA ILE A 170 -0.29 1.23 -9.22
C ILE A 170 0.48 0.86 -10.49
N GLN A 171 1.76 0.62 -10.35
CA GLN A 171 2.62 0.12 -11.40
C GLN A 171 2.86 -1.36 -11.17
N ILE A 172 2.58 -2.17 -12.19
CA ILE A 172 2.82 -3.61 -12.18
C ILE A 172 3.94 -3.88 -13.18
N LEU A 173 5.08 -4.34 -12.67
CA LEU A 173 6.23 -4.72 -13.47
C LEU A 173 6.23 -6.23 -13.63
N HIS A 174 6.15 -6.71 -14.86
CA HIS A 174 6.23 -8.13 -15.19
C HIS A 174 7.71 -8.50 -15.37
N THR A 175 8.30 -9.15 -14.37
CA THR A 175 9.73 -9.49 -14.37
C THR A 175 10.06 -10.77 -15.14
N GLU A 176 9.07 -11.66 -15.28
CA GLU A 176 9.25 -12.97 -15.91
C GLU A 176 8.13 -13.25 -16.93
N PRO A 177 8.44 -13.99 -17.98
CA PRO A 177 7.40 -14.47 -18.90
C PRO A 177 6.47 -15.46 -18.21
N VAL A 178 5.25 -15.58 -18.70
CA VAL A 178 4.29 -16.59 -18.20
C VAL A 178 4.85 -17.98 -18.46
N MET A 179 5.10 -18.76 -17.42
CA MET A 179 5.72 -20.09 -17.52
C MET A 179 4.89 -21.09 -18.35
N CYS A 180 3.57 -21.05 -18.21
CA CYS A 180 2.63 -21.95 -18.90
C CYS A 180 1.47 -21.12 -19.47
N PRO A 181 1.66 -20.45 -20.63
CA PRO A 181 0.60 -19.66 -21.24
C PRO A 181 -0.55 -20.56 -21.66
N GLN A 182 -1.78 -20.14 -21.35
CA GLN A 182 -2.98 -20.83 -21.84
C GLN A 182 -3.32 -20.35 -23.25
N PRO A 183 -4.04 -21.14 -24.07
CA PRO A 183 -4.51 -20.68 -25.36
C PRO A 183 -5.33 -19.40 -25.21
N GLY A 184 -4.89 -18.32 -25.87
CA GLY A 184 -5.46 -16.97 -25.76
C GLY A 184 -4.80 -16.06 -24.72
N GLU A 185 -3.94 -16.54 -23.85
CA GLU A 185 -2.94 -15.73 -23.12
C GLU A 185 -1.72 -15.65 -24.04
N GLU A 186 -1.74 -14.75 -25.01
CA GLU A 186 -0.51 -14.40 -25.72
C GLU A 186 0.46 -13.89 -24.64
N ALA A 187 1.57 -14.59 -24.51
CA ALA A 187 2.67 -14.13 -23.71
C ALA A 187 3.10 -12.82 -24.37
N GLU A 188 2.70 -11.70 -23.77
CA GLU A 188 3.33 -10.42 -24.05
C GLU A 188 4.78 -10.61 -23.56
N ALA A 189 5.57 -11.17 -24.47
CA ALA A 189 6.95 -11.53 -24.22
C ALA A 189 7.63 -10.24 -23.81
N ALA A 190 8.27 -10.24 -22.65
CA ALA A 190 9.25 -9.23 -22.34
C ALA A 190 10.17 -9.13 -23.56
N PRO A 191 10.44 -7.93 -24.10
CA PRO A 191 11.30 -7.80 -25.26
C PRO A 191 12.61 -8.54 -24.98
N ILE A 192 12.97 -9.43 -25.89
CA ILE A 192 14.15 -10.33 -25.77
C ILE A 192 15.45 -9.54 -25.64
N ASP A 193 15.41 -8.24 -25.97
CA ASP A 193 16.56 -7.32 -25.91
C ASP A 193 16.85 -6.73 -24.52
N GLY A 194 16.04 -7.05 -23.52
CA GLY A 194 16.26 -6.63 -22.12
C GLY A 194 16.15 -5.12 -21.88
N THR A 195 15.76 -4.33 -22.87
CA THR A 195 15.74 -2.86 -22.79
C THR A 195 14.50 -2.29 -22.11
N ARG A 196 13.41 -3.07 -22.00
CA ARG A 196 12.18 -2.62 -21.33
C ARG A 196 11.53 -3.74 -20.54
N ILE A 197 11.27 -3.47 -19.28
CA ILE A 197 10.40 -4.32 -18.46
C ILE A 197 8.96 -3.93 -18.81
N PRO A 198 8.07 -4.88 -19.18
CA PRO A 198 6.67 -4.58 -19.42
C PRO A 198 6.04 -3.97 -18.17
N LEU A 199 5.51 -2.75 -18.33
CA LEU A 199 4.91 -1.98 -17.24
C LEU A 199 3.43 -1.79 -17.52
N GLN A 200 2.57 -2.30 -16.63
CA GLN A 200 1.15 -2.03 -16.64
C GLN A 200 0.81 -0.99 -15.56
N ILE A 201 0.10 0.07 -15.93
CA ILE A 201 -0.35 1.11 -14.99
C ILE A 201 -1.84 0.93 -14.74
N VAL A 202 -2.23 0.83 -13.47
CA VAL A 202 -3.61 0.71 -13.02
C VAL A 202 -3.97 1.89 -12.12
N LYS A 203 -5.13 2.51 -12.36
CA LYS A 203 -5.64 3.58 -11.50
C LYS A 203 -6.40 3.01 -10.31
N ILE A 204 -6.09 3.49 -9.10
CA ILE A 204 -6.75 3.08 -7.86
C ILE A 204 -8.23 3.41 -7.89
N SER A 205 -8.63 4.52 -8.52
CA SER A 205 -10.04 4.92 -8.69
C SER A 205 -10.84 3.89 -9.51
N GLU A 206 -10.26 3.38 -10.59
CA GLU A 206 -10.87 2.36 -11.45
C GLU A 206 -10.95 1.00 -10.74
N LEU A 207 -9.89 0.63 -9.98
CA LEU A 207 -9.87 -0.58 -9.17
C LEU A 207 -10.98 -0.54 -8.09
N ARG A 208 -11.16 0.61 -7.43
CA ARG A 208 -12.22 0.83 -6.43
C ARG A 208 -13.62 0.82 -7.04
N ALA A 209 -13.76 1.27 -8.28
CA ALA A 209 -15.01 1.21 -9.03
C ALA A 209 -15.36 -0.22 -9.49
N GLY A 210 -14.46 -1.19 -9.28
CA GLY A 210 -14.67 -2.60 -9.63
C GLY A 210 -14.57 -2.90 -11.13
N LEU A 211 -13.91 -2.03 -11.90
CA LEU A 211 -13.69 -2.28 -13.33
C LEU A 211 -12.81 -3.51 -13.51
N THR A 212 -13.26 -4.48 -14.30
CA THR A 212 -12.56 -5.75 -14.51
C THR A 212 -11.15 -5.56 -15.08
N GLN A 213 -10.98 -4.62 -15.99
CA GLN A 213 -9.68 -4.29 -16.57
C GLN A 213 -8.70 -3.67 -15.57
N ALA A 214 -9.20 -3.03 -14.50
CA ALA A 214 -8.38 -2.45 -13.44
C ALA A 214 -8.00 -3.49 -12.35
N ASN A 215 -8.49 -4.73 -12.45
CA ASN A 215 -8.19 -5.82 -11.53
C ASN A 215 -7.58 -7.02 -12.27
N PRO A 216 -6.39 -6.87 -12.87
CA PRO A 216 -5.72 -7.93 -13.62
C PRO A 216 -5.33 -9.10 -12.70
N VAL A 217 -5.13 -10.26 -13.33
CA VAL A 217 -4.48 -11.41 -12.68
C VAL A 217 -2.98 -11.12 -12.61
N ILE A 218 -2.41 -11.25 -11.44
CA ILE A 218 -0.99 -11.03 -11.20
C ILE A 218 -0.21 -12.30 -11.49
N ARG A 219 0.95 -12.16 -12.11
CA ARG A 219 1.85 -13.26 -12.45
C ARG A 219 2.83 -13.56 -11.30
N PRO A 220 3.28 -14.81 -11.15
CA PRO A 220 4.40 -15.11 -10.27
C PRO A 220 5.62 -14.26 -10.63
N GLY A 221 6.31 -13.73 -9.62
CA GLY A 221 7.47 -12.86 -9.80
C GLY A 221 7.15 -11.38 -10.06
N ASP A 222 5.89 -11.01 -10.27
CA ASP A 222 5.52 -9.61 -10.50
C ASP A 222 5.88 -8.71 -9.32
N ILE A 223 6.31 -7.50 -9.66
CA ILE A 223 6.59 -6.44 -8.70
C ILE A 223 5.52 -5.35 -8.83
N LEU A 224 4.77 -5.14 -7.75
CA LEU A 224 3.73 -4.14 -7.67
C LEU A 224 4.22 -2.95 -6.85
N GLN A 225 4.33 -1.81 -7.48
CA GLN A 225 4.68 -0.55 -6.84
C GLN A 225 3.46 0.35 -6.76
N VAL A 226 2.98 0.61 -5.55
CA VAL A 226 2.00 1.69 -5.33
C VAL A 226 2.76 2.99 -5.21
N THR A 227 2.55 3.89 -6.17
CA THR A 227 3.29 5.16 -6.21
C THR A 227 2.85 6.07 -5.06
N GLU A 228 3.82 6.78 -4.47
CA GLU A 228 3.54 7.79 -3.45
C GLU A 228 3.14 9.11 -4.10
N ALA A 229 2.23 9.82 -3.45
CA ALA A 229 1.81 11.13 -3.86
C ALA A 229 2.87 12.17 -3.48
N GLU A 230 3.25 12.98 -4.45
CA GLU A 230 4.13 14.10 -4.24
C GLU A 230 3.39 15.25 -3.56
N PRO A 231 4.03 16.05 -2.70
CA PRO A 231 3.36 17.12 -2.00
C PRO A 231 3.09 18.33 -2.90
N VAL A 232 2.01 19.05 -2.57
CA VAL A 232 1.71 20.42 -2.98
C VAL A 232 1.69 21.27 -1.71
N TYR A 233 2.29 22.44 -1.73
CA TYR A 233 2.37 23.29 -0.56
C TYR A 233 1.41 24.45 -0.66
N VAL A 234 0.61 24.69 0.39
CA VAL A 234 -0.28 25.85 0.50
C VAL A 234 0.20 26.77 1.60
N THR A 235 0.46 28.02 1.24
CA THR A 235 1.06 29.05 2.11
C THR A 235 0.28 30.36 2.05
N GLY A 236 0.64 31.30 2.93
CA GLY A 236 0.06 32.64 2.96
C GLY A 236 -1.23 32.73 3.76
N SER A 237 -2.19 33.55 3.30
CA SER A 237 -3.40 33.90 4.04
C SER A 237 -4.48 32.83 3.97
N VAL A 238 -4.15 31.62 4.50
CA VAL A 238 -5.06 30.47 4.68
C VAL A 238 -5.15 30.12 6.17
N TYR A 239 -6.19 29.35 6.56
CA TYR A 239 -6.36 29.01 7.98
C TYR A 239 -5.28 28.05 8.48
N SER A 240 -4.87 27.07 7.67
CA SER A 240 -3.91 26.03 8.07
C SER A 240 -2.86 25.82 6.97
N PRO A 241 -1.80 26.64 6.88
CA PRO A 241 -0.73 26.45 5.91
C PRO A 241 -0.07 25.08 6.12
N GLN A 242 -0.02 24.25 5.05
CA GLN A 242 0.55 22.90 5.11
C GLN A 242 0.85 22.33 3.73
N GLY A 243 1.62 21.25 3.72
CA GLY A 243 1.76 20.38 2.55
C GLY A 243 0.59 19.41 2.43
N ILE A 244 0.08 19.22 1.23
CA ILE A 244 -1.01 18.32 0.90
C ILE A 244 -0.49 17.32 -0.11
N PHE A 245 -0.77 16.02 0.07
CA PHE A 245 -0.40 15.01 -0.92
C PHE A 245 -1.29 15.08 -2.17
N LEU A 246 -0.63 15.14 -3.33
CA LEU A 246 -1.29 15.21 -4.63
C LEU A 246 -1.94 13.87 -4.96
N ARG A 247 -3.25 13.79 -4.80
CA ARG A 247 -4.06 12.67 -5.27
C ARG A 247 -4.64 12.99 -6.64
N ASP A 248 -5.13 11.95 -7.34
CA ASP A 248 -5.81 12.12 -8.63
C ASP A 248 -6.72 13.34 -8.63
N GLN A 249 -6.53 14.21 -9.63
CA GLN A 249 -7.39 15.37 -9.90
C GLN A 249 -7.53 16.38 -8.74
N LEU A 250 -6.43 16.66 -8.00
CA LEU A 250 -6.43 17.73 -7.02
C LEU A 250 -6.46 19.07 -7.74
N THR A 251 -7.50 19.88 -7.46
CA THR A 251 -7.64 21.24 -8.00
C THR A 251 -7.31 22.28 -6.94
N LEU A 252 -7.06 23.53 -7.39
CA LEU A 252 -6.80 24.67 -6.50
C LEU A 252 -7.92 24.85 -5.46
N SER A 253 -9.19 24.78 -5.88
CA SER A 253 -10.31 24.93 -4.95
C SER A 253 -10.36 23.83 -3.88
N ARG A 254 -10.07 22.60 -4.28
CA ARG A 254 -10.01 21.46 -3.34
C ARG A 254 -8.83 21.60 -2.37
N ALA A 255 -7.66 21.99 -2.87
CA ALA A 255 -6.48 22.21 -2.01
C ALA A 255 -6.74 23.30 -0.97
N LEU A 256 -7.31 24.44 -1.40
CA LEU A 256 -7.67 25.50 -0.46
C LEU A 256 -8.75 25.09 0.54
N ALA A 257 -9.72 24.27 0.13
CA ALA A 257 -10.72 23.71 1.06
C ALA A 257 -10.07 22.76 2.10
N MET A 258 -9.09 21.97 1.71
CA MET A 258 -8.37 21.04 2.62
C MET A 258 -7.58 21.76 3.71
N VAL A 259 -7.10 22.98 3.45
CA VAL A 259 -6.41 23.81 4.44
C VAL A 259 -7.37 24.69 5.27
N GLY A 260 -8.67 24.42 5.23
CA GLY A 260 -9.69 25.17 5.97
C GLY A 260 -10.18 26.42 5.25
N GLY A 261 -9.75 26.66 4.02
CA GLY A 261 -10.11 27.83 3.23
C GLY A 261 -9.15 29.01 3.39
N VAL A 262 -9.52 30.12 2.75
CA VAL A 262 -8.75 31.37 2.79
C VAL A 262 -9.27 32.27 3.90
N ARG A 263 -8.39 33.03 4.54
CA ARG A 263 -8.74 33.99 5.57
C ARG A 263 -9.49 35.20 4.97
N ARG A 264 -10.16 35.98 5.81
CA ARG A 264 -10.93 37.17 5.39
C ARG A 264 -10.07 38.24 4.74
N GLU A 265 -8.83 38.36 5.19
CA GLU A 265 -7.83 39.29 4.69
C GLU A 265 -7.14 38.82 3.41
N ALA A 266 -7.46 37.64 2.91
CA ALA A 266 -6.84 37.09 1.72
C ALA A 266 -7.24 37.84 0.45
N LYS A 267 -6.27 38.11 -0.43
CA LYS A 267 -6.48 38.64 -1.77
C LYS A 267 -6.79 37.50 -2.74
N VAL A 268 -8.05 37.05 -2.76
CA VAL A 268 -8.50 35.91 -3.55
C VAL A 268 -8.43 36.10 -5.07
N SER A 269 -8.31 37.34 -5.55
CA SER A 269 -8.20 37.66 -6.98
C SER A 269 -6.78 37.49 -7.54
N ALA A 270 -5.80 37.18 -6.70
CA ALA A 270 -4.39 37.12 -7.11
C ALA A 270 -3.65 35.97 -6.39
N VAL A 271 -4.28 34.83 -6.29
CA VAL A 271 -3.61 33.62 -5.78
C VAL A 271 -2.52 33.21 -6.78
N LYS A 272 -1.32 32.95 -6.29
CA LYS A 272 -0.19 32.58 -7.11
C LYS A 272 0.10 31.08 -6.95
N ILE A 273 0.36 30.41 -8.08
CA ILE A 273 0.86 29.04 -8.12
C ILE A 273 2.25 29.09 -8.73
N TYR A 274 3.24 28.72 -7.95
CA TYR A 274 4.62 28.58 -8.41
C TYR A 274 4.83 27.12 -8.83
N ARG A 275 5.07 26.93 -10.11
CA ARG A 275 5.23 25.61 -10.76
C ARG A 275 6.62 25.49 -11.33
N GLN A 276 7.32 24.42 -10.96
CA GLN A 276 8.62 24.11 -11.53
C GLN A 276 8.44 23.28 -12.81
N LYS A 277 9.03 23.71 -13.92
CA LYS A 277 9.01 22.94 -15.16
C LYS A 277 10.03 21.80 -15.07
N PRO A 278 9.66 20.56 -15.48
CA PRO A 278 10.61 19.45 -15.50
C PRO A 278 11.85 19.80 -16.34
N GLY A 279 13.05 19.70 -15.72
CA GLY A 279 14.33 19.96 -16.40
C GLY A 279 14.72 21.44 -16.56
N ALA A 280 13.93 22.39 -16.07
CA ALA A 280 14.25 23.80 -16.08
C ALA A 280 14.52 24.31 -14.65
N GLN A 281 15.44 25.29 -14.52
CA GLN A 281 15.65 25.99 -13.24
C GLN A 281 14.60 27.10 -13.01
N ASP A 282 13.87 27.49 -14.07
CA ASP A 282 12.89 28.58 -14.00
C ASP A 282 11.56 28.09 -13.46
N GLN A 283 11.00 28.88 -12.53
CA GLN A 283 9.64 28.69 -12.01
C GLN A 283 8.64 29.48 -12.87
N GLU A 284 7.56 28.83 -13.25
CA GLU A 284 6.40 29.50 -13.83
C GLU A 284 5.48 30.01 -12.73
N THR A 285 5.13 31.28 -12.76
CA THR A 285 4.15 31.87 -11.84
C THR A 285 2.80 32.01 -12.52
N ILE A 286 1.82 31.25 -12.07
CA ILE A 286 0.44 31.30 -12.58
C ILE A 286 -0.40 32.09 -11.59
N VAL A 287 -0.95 33.24 -12.02
CA VAL A 287 -1.82 34.07 -11.19
C VAL A 287 -3.28 33.72 -11.48
N VAL A 288 -4.03 33.44 -10.42
CA VAL A 288 -5.39 32.89 -10.51
C VAL A 288 -6.38 33.74 -9.69
N ASP A 289 -7.52 34.04 -10.26
CA ASP A 289 -8.64 34.61 -9.51
C ASP A 289 -9.50 33.48 -8.91
N TYR A 290 -9.18 33.09 -7.68
CA TYR A 290 -9.96 32.09 -6.94
C TYR A 290 -11.40 32.52 -6.68
N GLY A 291 -11.65 33.86 -6.55
CA GLY A 291 -13.00 34.39 -6.42
C GLY A 291 -13.87 34.18 -7.67
N ALA A 292 -13.25 34.23 -8.85
CA ALA A 292 -13.89 33.93 -10.12
C ALA A 292 -14.21 32.44 -10.27
N ILE A 293 -13.26 31.55 -9.86
CA ILE A 293 -13.47 30.11 -9.83
C ILE A 293 -14.65 29.74 -8.93
N LYS A 294 -14.71 30.28 -7.71
CA LYS A 294 -15.85 30.03 -6.79
C LYS A 294 -17.22 30.44 -7.36
N LYS A 295 -17.23 31.42 -8.24
CA LYS A 295 -18.45 31.90 -8.92
C LYS A 295 -18.70 31.20 -10.26
N ASN A 296 -17.97 30.14 -10.58
CA ASN A 296 -17.99 29.40 -11.85
C ASN A 296 -17.78 30.31 -13.10
N LYS A 297 -17.05 31.41 -12.94
CA LYS A 297 -16.67 32.31 -14.05
C LYS A 297 -15.38 31.90 -14.73
N GLN A 298 -14.56 31.09 -14.07
CA GLN A 298 -13.30 30.50 -14.58
C GLN A 298 -13.25 29.01 -14.23
N PRO A 299 -12.63 28.18 -15.09
CA PRO A 299 -12.40 26.79 -14.78
C PRO A 299 -11.41 26.66 -13.62
N ASP A 300 -11.57 25.62 -12.80
CA ASP A 300 -10.62 25.30 -11.74
C ASP A 300 -9.32 24.75 -12.32
N ILE A 301 -8.20 24.99 -11.66
CA ILE A 301 -6.87 24.62 -12.13
C ILE A 301 -6.44 23.34 -11.43
N PHE A 302 -6.00 22.35 -12.23
CA PHE A 302 -5.35 21.15 -11.72
C PHE A 302 -3.94 21.47 -11.24
N LEU A 303 -3.65 21.03 -10.03
CA LEU A 303 -2.33 21.17 -9.43
C LEU A 303 -1.40 20.08 -9.93
N GLN A 304 -0.12 20.38 -9.96
CA GLN A 304 0.96 19.45 -10.28
C GLN A 304 1.83 19.21 -9.04
N ALA A 305 2.62 18.15 -9.10
CA ALA A 305 3.58 17.84 -8.07
C ALA A 305 4.51 19.02 -7.79
N PHE A 306 4.76 19.25 -6.51
CA PHE A 306 5.61 20.33 -5.99
C PHE A 306 5.11 21.76 -6.26
N ASP A 307 3.87 21.95 -6.75
CA ASP A 307 3.28 23.28 -6.85
C ASP A 307 3.27 23.95 -5.46
N VAL A 308 3.67 25.22 -5.41
CA VAL A 308 3.57 26.05 -4.22
C VAL A 308 2.48 27.09 -4.45
N ILE A 309 1.42 27.00 -3.67
CA ILE A 309 0.27 27.91 -3.73
C ILE A 309 0.50 28.97 -2.66
N GLU A 310 0.62 30.22 -3.08
CA GLU A 310 0.68 31.39 -2.21
C GLU A 310 -0.62 32.18 -2.29
N VAL A 311 -1.29 32.31 -1.15
CA VAL A 311 -2.48 33.17 -1.03
C VAL A 311 -2.04 34.49 -0.41
N PRO A 312 -1.89 35.59 -1.18
CA PRO A 312 -1.41 36.85 -0.65
C PRO A 312 -2.47 37.53 0.24
N GLU A 313 -2.02 38.41 1.12
CA GLU A 313 -2.92 39.25 1.88
C GLU A 313 -3.37 40.47 1.05
N ALA A 314 -4.60 40.90 1.29
CA ALA A 314 -5.09 42.17 0.78
C ALA A 314 -4.35 43.30 1.53
N GLY A 315 -3.68 44.16 0.79
CA GLY A 315 -2.96 45.31 1.40
C GLY A 315 -3.86 46.17 2.28
N MET A 316 -3.25 46.94 3.19
CA MET A 316 -3.95 47.76 4.18
C MET A 316 -4.94 48.77 3.57
N PHE A 317 -4.77 49.10 2.28
CA PHE A 317 -5.63 50.03 1.51
C PHE A 317 -6.66 49.32 0.61
N SER A 318 -7.01 48.05 0.87
CA SER A 318 -8.09 47.40 0.10
C SER A 318 -9.44 48.03 0.49
N PRO A 319 -10.35 48.29 -0.50
CA PRO A 319 -11.64 48.98 -0.24
C PRO A 319 -12.50 48.30 0.84
N GLY A 320 -12.37 46.97 1.00
CA GLY A 320 -13.10 46.21 2.04
C GLY A 320 -12.58 46.48 3.48
N ARG A 321 -11.32 46.80 3.66
CA ARG A 321 -10.74 47.15 4.98
C ARG A 321 -11.04 48.60 5.36
N ILE A 322 -11.03 49.51 4.42
CA ILE A 322 -11.38 50.93 4.66
C ILE A 322 -12.83 51.03 5.14
N GLY A 323 -13.77 50.28 4.56
CA GLY A 323 -15.13 50.24 5.01
C GLY A 323 -15.32 49.73 6.45
N GLN A 324 -14.57 48.72 6.86
CA GLN A 324 -14.65 48.22 8.24
C GLN A 324 -14.01 49.14 9.27
N THR A 325 -12.95 49.84 8.89
CA THR A 325 -12.29 50.85 9.78
C THR A 325 -13.17 52.08 9.96
N LEU A 326 -13.86 52.49 8.91
CA LEU A 326 -14.80 53.62 8.98
C LEU A 326 -16.09 53.31 9.76
N ILE A 327 -16.61 52.08 9.64
CA ILE A 327 -17.79 51.63 10.43
C ILE A 327 -17.41 51.47 11.92
N GLY A 328 -16.22 50.95 12.22
CA GLY A 328 -15.71 50.88 13.59
C GLY A 328 -15.40 52.22 14.23
N ALA A 329 -14.99 53.21 13.43
CA ALA A 329 -14.75 54.61 13.91
C ALA A 329 -16.03 55.42 14.11
N ALA A 330 -17.09 55.10 13.40
CA ALA A 330 -18.40 55.76 13.56
C ALA A 330 -19.18 55.30 14.79
N SER A 331 -18.87 54.11 15.33
CA SER A 331 -19.52 53.58 16.52
C SER A 331 -18.73 53.76 17.82
N GLY A 332 -17.46 54.19 17.77
CA GLY A 332 -16.61 54.50 18.91
C GLY A 332 -16.11 55.93 18.81
N GLY A 333 -16.69 56.82 19.65
CA GLY A 333 -16.52 58.26 19.70
C GLY A 333 -15.13 58.82 19.30
N LEU A 334 -15.18 59.82 18.48
CA LEU A 334 -14.08 60.71 18.02
C LEU A 334 -13.38 61.50 19.16
N GLY A 335 -13.08 60.85 20.30
CA GLY A 335 -12.64 61.52 21.50
C GLY A 335 -11.17 61.46 21.85
N ASN A 336 -10.33 60.60 21.27
CA ASN A 336 -8.97 60.38 21.83
C ASN A 336 -7.85 60.08 20.82
N MET A 337 -7.80 60.68 19.65
CA MET A 337 -6.74 60.39 18.67
C MET A 337 -5.69 61.53 18.52
N PHE A 338 -5.66 62.53 19.37
CA PHE A 338 -4.67 63.59 19.30
C PHE A 338 -3.93 63.86 20.63
N SER A 339 -3.46 62.86 21.32
CA SER A 339 -2.43 63.13 22.33
C SER A 339 -1.50 61.92 22.53
N THR A 340 -0.20 62.26 22.52
CA THR A 340 1.00 61.49 22.82
C THR A 340 1.55 60.66 21.65
N GLY A 341 2.62 61.04 20.96
CA GLY A 341 3.95 61.28 21.51
C GLY A 341 4.83 60.09 21.11
N GLY A 342 5.69 60.30 20.16
CA GLY A 342 6.94 59.63 19.82
C GLY A 342 7.33 58.36 20.58
N ALA A 343 7.50 57.28 19.85
CA ALA A 343 8.38 56.23 20.30
C ALA A 343 9.08 55.60 19.07
N SER A 344 10.35 55.66 19.15
CA SER A 344 11.44 55.24 18.30
C SER A 344 11.29 53.85 17.67
N LEU A 345 11.58 53.81 16.38
CA LEU A 345 11.91 52.62 15.62
C LEU A 345 13.26 52.06 16.10
N THR A 346 13.25 50.93 16.74
CA THR A 346 14.45 50.09 16.83
C THR A 346 14.23 48.83 16.01
N ASN A 347 14.87 48.79 14.87
CA ASN A 347 15.12 47.61 14.08
C ASN A 347 15.82 46.55 14.93
N LYS A 348 15.22 45.38 15.06
CA LYS A 348 15.94 44.20 15.52
C LYS A 348 15.79 43.10 14.45
N VAL A 349 16.82 43.03 13.62
CA VAL A 349 17.08 41.89 12.73
C VAL A 349 17.52 40.74 13.62
N ILE A 350 16.86 39.60 13.53
CA ILE A 350 17.35 38.35 14.09
C ILE A 350 17.44 37.37 12.92
N TYR A 351 18.65 36.80 12.79
CA TYR A 351 19.06 35.78 11.83
C TYR A 351 18.24 34.49 12.00
#